data_df85b9f069042411ad26b4a6253c7386
#
_entry.id   df85b9f069042411ad26b4a6253c7386
#
_cell.length_a   1.000
_cell.length_b   1.000
_cell.length_c   1.000
_cell.angle_alpha   90.00
_cell.angle_beta   90.00
_cell.angle_gamma   90.00
#
_symmetry.space_group_name_H-M   'P 1'
#
loop_
_entity.id
_entity.type
_entity.pdbx_description
1 polymer ?
#
loop_
_entity_poly.entity_id
_entity_poly.type
_entity_poly.pdbx_seq_one_letter_code
_entity_poly.pdbx_strand_id
1 'polypeptide(L)'
;MGIHYHGFGKPTDEETRHGFLWRVERELPKNGWIAVFDRSHYEDIVMPHVYGTYPEAEWRGRYDLVNEFERSLAADGCAILKIFLVVSQEEQKRHFLGRLNDPTKYWKFDMSDLDARERWDDYMGAWQEVFEKTSTQTAPWYLVPADNRWYSRAVVSELLRTTLKNMNMTWPDSTRTSIRTRFGGCWGELAPAGRFRELRRRVDWEPLWQIQNI
;
A
#
# COMPACT_ATOMS: atom_id res chain seq x y z
N MET A 1 -7.01 -4.94 -14.52
CA MET A 1 -6.16 -4.45 -13.42
C MET A 1 -7.09 -4.11 -12.26
N GLY A 2 -6.83 -4.61 -11.09
CA GLY A 2 -7.62 -4.36 -9.89
C GLY A 2 -6.74 -3.82 -8.77
N ILE A 3 -7.39 -3.22 -7.76
CA ILE A 3 -6.75 -2.76 -6.53
C ILE A 3 -7.36 -3.57 -5.39
N HIS A 4 -6.51 -4.16 -4.56
CA HIS A 4 -6.87 -4.81 -3.31
C HIS A 4 -6.37 -3.94 -2.16
N TYR A 5 -7.27 -3.56 -1.25
CA TYR A 5 -6.93 -2.80 -0.04
C TYR A 5 -7.08 -3.71 1.17
N HIS A 6 -6.07 -3.73 2.02
CA HIS A 6 -6.11 -4.44 3.30
C HIS A 6 -5.52 -3.59 4.42
N GLY A 7 -6.26 -3.46 5.52
CA GLY A 7 -5.81 -2.78 6.73
C GLY A 7 -5.44 -3.81 7.80
N PHE A 8 -4.17 -3.87 8.20
CA PHE A 8 -3.72 -4.79 9.25
C PHE A 8 -4.05 -4.24 10.64
N GLY A 9 -4.87 -4.99 11.39
CA GLY A 9 -5.15 -4.74 12.81
C GLY A 9 -4.28 -5.59 13.73
N LYS A 10 -4.70 -5.69 15.00
CA LYS A 10 -4.12 -6.67 15.94
C LYS A 10 -4.29 -8.07 15.35
N PRO A 11 -3.26 -8.95 15.46
CA PRO A 11 -3.39 -10.32 14.99
C PRO A 11 -4.56 -11.06 15.65
N THR A 12 -5.26 -11.86 14.87
CA THR A 12 -6.30 -12.76 15.37
C THR A 12 -5.67 -13.99 16.03
N ASP A 13 -6.48 -14.78 16.76
CA ASP A 13 -6.00 -16.03 17.38
C ASP A 13 -5.49 -17.04 16.34
N GLU A 14 -6.02 -17.02 15.12
CA GLU A 14 -5.54 -17.84 14.00
C GLU A 14 -4.18 -17.35 13.53
N GLU A 15 -4.04 -16.05 13.26
CA GLU A 15 -2.80 -15.44 12.77
C GLU A 15 -1.64 -15.62 13.75
N THR A 16 -1.91 -15.58 15.07
CA THR A 16 -0.88 -15.79 16.10
C THR A 16 -0.32 -17.23 16.15
N ARG A 17 -1.01 -18.21 15.56
CA ARG A 17 -0.54 -19.61 15.45
C ARG A 17 0.43 -19.83 14.30
N HIS A 18 0.57 -18.85 13.43
CA HIS A 18 1.43 -18.89 12.25
C HIS A 18 2.62 -17.93 12.41
N GLY A 19 3.59 -18.04 11.50
CA GLY A 19 4.66 -17.05 11.40
C GLY A 19 4.08 -15.66 11.07
N PHE A 20 4.73 -14.59 11.54
CA PHE A 20 4.21 -13.23 11.43
C PHE A 20 3.98 -12.74 9.97
N LEU A 21 4.67 -13.32 8.98
CA LEU A 21 4.47 -13.02 7.56
C LEU A 21 3.26 -13.72 6.95
N TRP A 22 2.75 -14.79 7.56
CA TRP A 22 1.66 -15.60 7.01
C TRP A 22 0.40 -14.77 6.66
N ARG A 23 0.02 -13.84 7.54
CA ARG A 23 -1.15 -12.98 7.30
C ARG A 23 -0.94 -12.02 6.13
N VAL A 24 0.30 -11.62 5.86
CA VAL A 24 0.67 -10.75 4.74
C VAL A 24 0.68 -11.54 3.43
N GLU A 25 1.21 -12.77 3.46
CA GLU A 25 1.26 -13.66 2.30
C GLU A 25 -0.14 -13.94 1.73
N ARG A 26 -1.14 -14.05 2.58
CA ARG A 26 -2.54 -14.26 2.17
C ARG A 26 -3.15 -13.07 1.42
N GLU A 27 -2.66 -11.88 1.69
CA GLU A 27 -3.17 -10.63 1.13
C GLU A 27 -2.33 -10.13 -0.06
N LEU A 28 -1.34 -10.91 -0.50
CA LEU A 28 -0.53 -10.55 -1.65
C LEU A 28 -1.38 -10.41 -2.92
N PRO A 29 -1.05 -9.45 -3.79
CA PRO A 29 -1.83 -9.22 -5.00
C PRO A 29 -1.62 -10.36 -6.01
N LYS A 30 -2.67 -10.68 -6.73
CA LYS A 30 -2.55 -11.53 -7.93
C LYS A 30 -1.78 -10.78 -9.01
N ASN A 31 -1.19 -11.52 -9.95
CA ASN A 31 -0.51 -10.93 -11.11
C ASN A 31 -1.38 -9.89 -11.82
N GLY A 32 -0.82 -8.70 -12.07
CA GLY A 32 -1.52 -7.58 -12.69
C GLY A 32 -2.44 -6.78 -11.73
N TRP A 33 -2.39 -7.06 -10.44
CA TRP A 33 -3.11 -6.32 -9.40
C TRP A 33 -2.17 -5.47 -8.54
N ILE A 34 -2.72 -4.46 -7.89
CA ILE A 34 -2.03 -3.65 -6.89
C ILE A 34 -2.64 -3.95 -5.54
N ALA A 35 -1.82 -4.30 -4.54
CA ALA A 35 -2.24 -4.32 -3.15
C ALA A 35 -1.82 -3.01 -2.47
N VAL A 36 -2.73 -2.46 -1.69
CA VAL A 36 -2.47 -1.30 -0.83
C VAL A 36 -2.67 -1.76 0.61
N PHE A 37 -1.60 -1.77 1.38
CA PHE A 37 -1.61 -2.13 2.79
C PHE A 37 -1.63 -0.88 3.66
N ASP A 38 -2.62 -0.78 4.53
CA ASP A 38 -2.64 0.18 5.64
C ASP A 38 -2.09 -0.52 6.88
N ARG A 39 -0.92 -0.06 7.36
CA ARG A 39 0.04 -0.80 8.17
C ARG A 39 0.62 -2.00 7.41
N SER A 40 1.47 -2.79 8.05
CA SER A 40 2.10 -3.95 7.41
C SER A 40 2.77 -4.85 8.44
N HIS A 41 3.47 -5.87 7.96
CA HIS A 41 4.30 -6.77 8.78
C HIS A 41 5.39 -6.06 9.60
N TYR A 42 5.71 -4.82 9.32
CA TYR A 42 6.67 -4.04 10.11
C TYR A 42 6.15 -3.71 11.51
N GLU A 43 4.83 -3.66 11.71
CA GLU A 43 4.23 -3.54 13.03
C GLU A 43 4.63 -4.72 13.95
N ASP A 44 4.81 -5.91 13.39
CA ASP A 44 5.25 -7.09 14.11
C ASP A 44 6.76 -7.07 14.49
N ILE A 45 7.48 -6.03 14.07
CA ILE A 45 8.85 -5.72 14.52
C ILE A 45 8.81 -4.54 15.50
N VAL A 46 8.14 -3.45 15.12
CA VAL A 46 8.10 -2.21 15.90
C VAL A 46 7.40 -2.40 17.24
N MET A 47 6.24 -3.06 17.27
CA MET A 47 5.47 -3.27 18.49
C MET A 47 6.26 -4.12 19.53
N PRO A 48 6.87 -5.26 19.19
CA PRO A 48 7.75 -5.99 20.10
C PRO A 48 8.95 -5.18 20.59
N HIS A 49 9.55 -4.36 19.73
CA HIS A 49 10.67 -3.50 20.10
C HIS A 49 10.26 -2.48 21.16
N VAL A 50 9.14 -1.78 20.95
CA VAL A 50 8.66 -0.73 21.87
C VAL A 50 8.09 -1.28 23.18
N TYR A 51 7.36 -2.40 23.12
CA TYR A 51 6.65 -2.94 24.28
C TYR A 51 7.33 -4.15 24.92
N GLY A 52 8.40 -4.68 24.35
CA GLY A 52 9.11 -5.85 24.90
C GLY A 52 8.25 -7.11 24.94
N THR A 53 7.30 -7.27 24.02
CA THR A 53 6.35 -8.40 24.01
C THR A 53 6.97 -9.72 23.57
N TYR A 54 8.14 -9.67 22.92
CA TYR A 54 8.93 -10.82 22.48
C TYR A 54 10.39 -10.65 22.90
N PRO A 55 11.16 -11.75 23.07
CA PRO A 55 12.59 -11.68 23.30
C PRO A 55 13.30 -10.90 22.19
N GLU A 56 14.32 -10.12 22.56
CA GLU A 56 15.03 -9.26 21.61
C GLU A 56 15.61 -10.02 20.42
N ALA A 57 16.21 -11.19 20.68
CA ALA A 57 16.77 -12.03 19.61
C ALA A 57 15.71 -12.49 18.61
N GLU A 58 14.45 -12.66 19.04
CA GLU A 58 13.36 -13.10 18.16
C GLU A 58 12.91 -12.00 17.22
N TRP A 59 12.56 -10.82 17.76
CA TRP A 59 12.08 -9.74 16.88
C TRP A 59 13.21 -9.14 16.03
N ARG A 60 14.47 -9.16 16.49
CA ARG A 60 15.61 -8.76 15.66
C ARG A 60 15.84 -9.70 14.47
N GLY A 61 15.62 -10.99 14.65
CA GLY A 61 15.67 -11.97 13.56
C GLY A 61 14.63 -11.73 12.47
N ARG A 62 13.55 -10.99 12.76
CA ARG A 62 12.51 -10.65 11.77
C ARG A 62 13.00 -9.69 10.69
N TYR A 63 14.03 -8.88 10.93
CA TYR A 63 14.61 -8.03 9.88
C TYR A 63 15.12 -8.83 8.69
N ASP A 64 15.86 -9.91 8.96
CA ASP A 64 16.39 -10.76 7.89
C ASP A 64 15.26 -11.49 7.15
N LEU A 65 14.26 -11.98 7.89
CA LEU A 65 13.09 -12.65 7.31
C LEU A 65 12.28 -11.70 6.39
N VAL A 66 12.08 -10.45 6.79
CA VAL A 66 11.40 -9.45 5.97
C VAL A 66 12.21 -9.14 4.71
N ASN A 67 13.51 -8.93 4.84
CA ASN A 67 14.37 -8.65 3.69
C ASN A 67 14.38 -9.81 2.69
N GLU A 68 14.37 -11.06 3.17
CA GLU A 68 14.28 -12.25 2.32
C GLU A 68 12.93 -12.34 1.63
N PHE A 69 11.85 -12.11 2.38
CA PHE A 69 10.48 -12.09 1.86
C PHE A 69 10.32 -11.04 0.75
N GLU A 70 10.74 -9.80 0.99
CA GLU A 70 10.67 -8.73 -0.01
C GLU A 70 11.53 -9.01 -1.24
N ARG A 71 12.71 -9.61 -1.03
CA ARG A 71 13.59 -10.02 -2.13
C ARG A 71 12.93 -11.11 -2.99
N SER A 72 12.27 -12.09 -2.39
CA SER A 72 11.56 -13.13 -3.13
C SER A 72 10.41 -12.55 -3.95
N LEU A 73 9.61 -11.64 -3.37
CA LEU A 73 8.54 -10.95 -4.09
C LEU A 73 9.07 -10.14 -5.28
N ALA A 74 10.19 -9.44 -5.08
CA ALA A 74 10.81 -8.68 -6.17
C ALA A 74 11.35 -9.58 -7.28
N ALA A 75 11.91 -10.74 -6.93
CA ALA A 75 12.37 -11.75 -7.91
C ALA A 75 11.19 -12.33 -8.72
N ASP A 76 10.00 -12.41 -8.13
CA ASP A 76 8.77 -12.81 -8.80
C ASP A 76 8.11 -11.68 -9.62
N GLY A 77 8.80 -10.52 -9.73
CA GLY A 77 8.35 -9.38 -10.54
C GLY A 77 7.38 -8.43 -9.82
N CYS A 78 7.25 -8.54 -8.50
CA CYS A 78 6.46 -7.60 -7.71
C CYS A 78 7.27 -6.32 -7.46
N ALA A 79 6.71 -5.16 -7.80
CA ALA A 79 7.27 -3.87 -7.39
C ALA A 79 6.78 -3.51 -5.98
N ILE A 80 7.69 -3.28 -5.06
CA ILE A 80 7.40 -2.95 -3.67
C ILE A 80 7.66 -1.46 -3.43
N LEU A 81 6.66 -0.75 -2.93
CA LEU A 81 6.75 0.66 -2.57
C LEU A 81 6.44 0.82 -1.08
N LYS A 82 7.46 1.11 -0.30
CA LYS A 82 7.34 1.32 1.16
C LYS A 82 7.32 2.80 1.47
N ILE A 83 6.22 3.25 2.08
CA ILE A 83 6.01 4.67 2.41
C ILE A 83 5.78 4.81 3.90
N PHE A 84 6.57 5.66 4.55
CA PHE A 84 6.36 6.08 5.91
C PHE A 84 5.91 7.54 5.92
N LEU A 85 4.70 7.78 6.42
CA LEU A 85 4.15 9.13 6.54
C LEU A 85 4.65 9.77 7.83
N VAL A 86 5.58 10.72 7.70
CA VAL A 86 6.17 11.44 8.83
C VAL A 86 5.21 12.54 9.27
N VAL A 87 4.58 12.35 10.42
CA VAL A 87 3.71 13.34 11.06
C VAL A 87 4.44 13.92 12.29
N SER A 88 4.44 15.24 12.46
CA SER A 88 5.01 15.87 13.64
C SER A 88 4.16 15.61 14.90
N GLN A 89 4.79 15.70 16.08
CA GLN A 89 4.06 15.60 17.34
C GLN A 89 2.95 16.66 17.48
N GLU A 90 3.18 17.85 16.94
CA GLU A 90 2.20 18.93 16.97
C GLU A 90 1.00 18.64 16.07
N GLU A 91 1.23 18.13 14.87
CA GLU A 91 0.16 17.74 13.96
C GLU A 91 -0.62 16.53 14.50
N GLN A 92 0.05 15.54 15.11
CA GLN A 92 -0.59 14.43 15.79
C GLN A 92 -1.51 14.93 16.92
N LYS A 93 -1.04 15.86 17.76
CA LYS A 93 -1.83 16.50 18.82
C LYS A 93 -3.06 17.21 18.25
N ARG A 94 -2.88 17.95 17.16
CA ARG A 94 -3.98 18.62 16.47
C ARG A 94 -5.04 17.64 15.97
N HIS A 95 -4.62 16.47 15.45
CA HIS A 95 -5.52 15.40 15.04
C HIS A 95 -6.30 14.81 16.21
N PHE A 96 -5.66 14.57 17.36
CA PHE A 96 -6.33 14.06 18.55
C PHE A 96 -7.36 15.05 19.08
N LEU A 97 -6.99 16.31 19.23
CA LEU A 97 -7.91 17.37 19.63
C LEU A 97 -9.09 17.51 18.65
N GLY A 98 -8.82 17.38 17.35
CA GLY A 98 -9.87 17.41 16.33
C GLY A 98 -10.84 16.22 16.41
N ARG A 99 -10.38 15.04 16.88
CA ARG A 99 -11.26 13.89 17.15
C ARG A 99 -12.09 14.10 18.41
N LEU A 100 -11.48 14.63 19.49
CA LEU A 100 -12.15 14.89 20.77
C LEU A 100 -13.16 16.05 20.72
N ASN A 101 -13.00 16.98 19.80
CA ASN A 101 -13.90 18.13 19.62
C ASN A 101 -15.06 17.84 18.65
N ASP A 102 -15.07 16.67 18.01
CA ASP A 102 -16.09 16.29 17.02
C ASP A 102 -16.80 15.00 17.45
N PRO A 103 -18.06 15.08 17.97
CA PRO A 103 -18.80 13.91 18.43
C PRO A 103 -18.91 12.79 17.38
N THR A 104 -18.90 13.13 16.10
CA THR A 104 -18.96 12.14 15.01
C THR A 104 -17.67 11.36 14.84
N LYS A 105 -16.59 11.76 15.53
CA LYS A 105 -15.26 11.15 15.46
C LYS A 105 -14.79 10.51 16.77
N TYR A 106 -15.59 10.54 17.85
CA TYR A 106 -15.22 9.91 19.12
C TYR A 106 -14.84 8.45 18.99
N TRP A 107 -15.54 7.72 18.13
CA TRP A 107 -15.26 6.31 17.87
C TRP A 107 -13.88 6.02 17.28
N LYS A 108 -13.18 7.04 16.77
CA LYS A 108 -11.79 6.95 16.24
C LYS A 108 -10.73 7.17 17.29
N PHE A 109 -11.11 7.54 18.51
CA PHE A 109 -10.16 7.80 19.59
C PHE A 109 -10.04 6.56 20.47
N ASP A 110 -8.82 6.07 20.64
CA ASP A 110 -8.49 4.98 21.55
C ASP A 110 -7.48 5.47 22.59
N MET A 111 -7.60 4.97 23.84
CA MET A 111 -6.66 5.31 24.91
C MET A 111 -5.24 4.84 24.59
N SER A 112 -5.09 3.79 23.79
CA SER A 112 -3.79 3.33 23.30
C SER A 112 -3.08 4.36 22.41
N ASP A 113 -3.81 5.30 21.78
CA ASP A 113 -3.23 6.43 21.04
C ASP A 113 -2.40 7.36 21.96
N LEU A 114 -2.84 7.53 23.21
CA LEU A 114 -2.10 8.33 24.21
C LEU A 114 -0.85 7.59 24.69
N ASP A 115 -0.94 6.30 24.98
CA ASP A 115 0.20 5.48 25.37
C ASP A 115 1.29 5.48 24.26
N ALA A 116 0.88 5.33 23.00
CA ALA A 116 1.80 5.42 21.87
C ALA A 116 2.45 6.81 21.76
N ARG A 117 1.73 7.90 22.10
CA ARG A 117 2.29 9.25 22.12
C ARG A 117 3.30 9.45 23.24
N GLU A 118 3.06 8.90 24.42
CA GLU A 118 4.00 8.94 25.55
C GLU A 118 5.32 8.24 25.22
N ARG A 119 5.26 7.19 24.38
CA ARG A 119 6.41 6.42 23.90
C ARG A 119 6.95 6.90 22.55
N TRP A 120 6.72 8.16 22.21
CA TRP A 120 7.09 8.70 20.90
C TRP A 120 8.54 8.43 20.51
N ASP A 121 9.47 8.67 21.43
CA ASP A 121 10.90 8.49 21.16
C ASP A 121 11.27 7.03 20.99
N ASP A 122 10.64 6.12 21.73
CA ASP A 122 10.82 4.67 21.59
C ASP A 122 10.33 4.22 20.19
N TYR A 123 9.16 4.71 19.75
CA TYR A 123 8.64 4.43 18.42
C TYR A 123 9.55 4.98 17.31
N MET A 124 10.05 6.21 17.47
CA MET A 124 10.94 6.80 16.48
C MET A 124 12.28 6.06 16.41
N GLY A 125 12.82 5.64 17.56
CA GLY A 125 14.02 4.79 17.60
C GLY A 125 13.80 3.43 16.92
N ALA A 126 12.66 2.77 17.19
CA ALA A 126 12.31 1.51 16.55
C ALA A 126 12.15 1.64 15.03
N TRP A 127 11.46 2.70 14.56
CA TRP A 127 11.33 2.97 13.13
C TRP A 127 12.66 3.33 12.46
N GLN A 128 13.54 4.08 13.14
CA GLN A 128 14.88 4.35 12.63
C GLN A 128 15.64 3.05 12.37
N GLU A 129 15.62 2.11 13.32
CA GLU A 129 16.26 0.80 13.13
C GLU A 129 15.63 0.00 11.98
N VAL A 130 14.29 0.05 11.83
CA VAL A 130 13.60 -0.55 10.68
C VAL A 130 14.14 0.04 9.37
N PHE A 131 14.24 1.36 9.23
CA PHE A 131 14.75 1.99 8.01
C PHE A 131 16.19 1.58 7.71
N GLU A 132 17.06 1.58 8.71
CA GLU A 132 18.46 1.20 8.57
C GLU A 132 18.63 -0.26 8.16
N LYS A 133 17.82 -1.16 8.72
CA LYS A 133 17.95 -2.61 8.50
C LYS A 133 17.19 -3.12 7.26
N THR A 134 16.15 -2.42 6.85
CA THR A 134 15.25 -2.93 5.80
C THR A 134 15.09 -2.03 4.58
N SER A 135 15.76 -0.85 4.53
CA SER A 135 15.77 -0.05 3.29
C SER A 135 16.77 -0.65 2.31
N THR A 136 16.31 -1.58 1.50
CA THR A 136 17.14 -2.27 0.52
C THR A 136 17.08 -1.58 -0.85
N GLN A 137 18.01 -1.92 -1.75
CA GLN A 137 18.00 -1.39 -3.11
C GLN A 137 16.75 -1.82 -3.91
N THR A 138 16.22 -3.02 -3.64
CA THR A 138 15.02 -3.55 -4.30
C THR A 138 13.71 -3.03 -3.71
N ALA A 139 13.71 -2.71 -2.41
CA ALA A 139 12.55 -2.21 -1.69
C ALA A 139 12.96 -1.09 -0.71
N PRO A 140 13.24 0.12 -1.21
CA PRO A 140 13.63 1.24 -0.38
C PRO A 140 12.43 1.83 0.39
N TRP A 141 12.72 2.42 1.56
CA TRP A 141 11.77 3.23 2.28
C TRP A 141 11.74 4.67 1.77
N TYR A 142 10.55 5.21 1.63
CA TYR A 142 10.31 6.62 1.32
C TYR A 142 9.67 7.30 2.53
N LEU A 143 10.38 8.24 3.14
CA LEU A 143 9.88 9.05 4.25
C LEU A 143 9.21 10.30 3.67
N VAL A 144 7.90 10.39 3.83
CA VAL A 144 7.09 11.46 3.21
C VAL A 144 6.50 12.35 4.30
N PRO A 145 6.86 13.65 4.36
CA PRO A 145 6.25 14.59 5.27
C PRO A 145 4.73 14.65 5.08
N ALA A 146 3.97 14.47 6.16
CA ALA A 146 2.52 14.30 6.10
C ALA A 146 1.71 15.30 6.94
N ASP A 147 2.34 16.30 7.53
CA ASP A 147 1.67 17.41 8.19
C ASP A 147 0.76 18.18 7.22
N ASN A 148 1.18 18.28 5.97
CA ASN A 148 0.37 18.82 4.90
C ASN A 148 -0.15 17.70 4.00
N ARG A 149 -1.46 17.43 4.10
CA ARG A 149 -2.11 16.31 3.41
C ARG A 149 -2.04 16.40 1.87
N TRP A 150 -2.17 17.58 1.28
CA TRP A 150 -2.11 17.68 -0.17
C TRP A 150 -0.69 17.41 -0.68
N TYR A 151 0.33 17.85 0.05
CA TYR A 151 1.73 17.61 -0.27
C TYR A 151 2.05 16.10 -0.22
N SER A 152 1.72 15.44 0.89
CA SER A 152 1.96 14.00 1.02
C SER A 152 1.23 13.19 -0.07
N ARG A 153 -0.02 13.56 -0.38
CA ARG A 153 -0.76 12.91 -1.48
C ARG A 153 -0.10 13.12 -2.84
N ALA A 154 0.39 14.32 -3.13
CA ALA A 154 1.10 14.60 -4.38
C ALA A 154 2.38 13.78 -4.50
N VAL A 155 3.20 13.72 -3.42
CA VAL A 155 4.43 12.92 -3.39
C VAL A 155 4.13 11.43 -3.56
N VAL A 156 3.17 10.88 -2.81
CA VAL A 156 2.78 9.46 -2.91
C VAL A 156 2.25 9.13 -4.32
N SER A 157 1.44 10.02 -4.90
CA SER A 157 0.94 9.84 -6.27
C SER A 157 2.07 9.82 -7.31
N GLU A 158 3.08 10.68 -7.13
CA GLU A 158 4.23 10.73 -8.04
C GLU A 158 5.14 9.50 -7.89
N LEU A 159 5.36 9.02 -6.65
CA LEU A 159 6.09 7.79 -6.39
C LEU A 159 5.39 6.60 -7.07
N LEU A 160 4.07 6.48 -6.88
CA LEU A 160 3.29 5.43 -7.51
C LEU A 160 3.33 5.52 -9.04
N ARG A 161 3.11 6.72 -9.61
CA ARG A 161 3.17 6.95 -11.04
C ARG A 161 4.53 6.55 -11.62
N THR A 162 5.62 6.93 -10.95
CA THR A 162 6.98 6.62 -11.38
C THR A 162 7.26 5.12 -11.29
N THR A 163 6.83 4.47 -10.20
CA THR A 163 6.97 3.01 -10.04
C THR A 163 6.24 2.27 -11.17
N LEU A 164 4.98 2.61 -11.41
CA LEU A 164 4.19 1.99 -12.49
C LEU A 164 4.80 2.24 -13.88
N LYS A 165 5.34 3.43 -14.12
CA LYS A 165 6.04 3.75 -15.39
C LYS A 165 7.29 2.90 -15.58
N ASN A 166 8.07 2.72 -14.52
CA ASN A 166 9.32 1.95 -14.56
C ASN A 166 9.09 0.43 -14.74
N MET A 167 7.90 -0.07 -14.40
CA MET A 167 7.53 -1.47 -14.67
C MET A 167 7.38 -1.76 -16.16
N ASN A 168 7.38 -0.75 -17.03
CA ASN A 168 7.26 -0.89 -18.50
C ASN A 168 6.11 -1.84 -18.93
N MET A 169 4.97 -1.73 -18.23
CA MET A 169 3.82 -2.60 -18.49
C MET A 169 3.35 -2.45 -19.95
N THR A 170 3.17 -3.57 -20.61
CA THR A 170 2.57 -3.65 -21.95
C THR A 170 1.14 -4.14 -21.86
N TRP A 171 0.33 -3.76 -22.84
CA TRP A 171 -0.99 -4.35 -22.96
C TRP A 171 -0.83 -5.87 -23.23
N PRO A 172 -1.60 -6.74 -22.55
CA PRO A 172 -1.57 -8.15 -22.87
C PRO A 172 -1.87 -8.30 -24.37
N ASP A 173 -1.07 -9.12 -25.05
CA ASP A 173 -1.34 -9.49 -26.41
C ASP A 173 -2.73 -10.12 -26.46
N SER A 174 -3.73 -9.30 -26.71
CA SER A 174 -5.03 -9.80 -27.12
C SER A 174 -4.79 -10.41 -28.50
N THR A 175 -4.47 -11.69 -28.52
CA THR A 175 -4.46 -12.41 -29.76
C THR A 175 -5.85 -12.24 -30.36
N ARG A 176 -5.98 -11.33 -31.34
CA ARG A 176 -7.17 -11.19 -32.21
C ARG A 176 -7.65 -12.56 -32.67
N THR A 177 -6.75 -13.51 -32.75
CA THR A 177 -6.96 -14.92 -33.09
C THR A 177 -7.83 -15.63 -32.05
N SER A 178 -7.65 -15.47 -30.75
CA SER A 178 -8.46 -16.17 -29.75
C SER A 178 -9.90 -15.62 -29.66
N ILE A 179 -10.07 -14.31 -29.88
CA ILE A 179 -11.39 -13.69 -29.93
C ILE A 179 -12.11 -14.08 -31.25
N ARG A 180 -11.41 -14.09 -32.38
CA ARG A 180 -11.97 -14.54 -33.65
C ARG A 180 -12.37 -16.00 -33.64
N THR A 181 -11.56 -16.87 -33.02
CA THR A 181 -11.85 -18.31 -32.96
C THR A 181 -13.04 -18.62 -32.04
N ARG A 182 -13.23 -17.84 -30.97
CA ARG A 182 -14.31 -18.07 -30.01
C ARG A 182 -15.64 -17.41 -30.40
N PHE A 183 -15.63 -16.37 -31.23
CA PHE A 183 -16.81 -15.61 -31.63
C PHE A 183 -17.01 -15.55 -33.15
N GLY A 184 -16.14 -16.14 -33.94
CA GLY A 184 -16.22 -16.15 -35.41
C GLY A 184 -17.43 -16.89 -36.00
N GLY A 185 -18.19 -17.62 -35.18
CA GLY A 185 -19.44 -18.27 -35.58
C GLY A 185 -20.73 -17.48 -35.30
N CYS A 186 -20.66 -16.43 -34.46
CA CYS A 186 -21.86 -15.69 -34.00
C CYS A 186 -22.01 -14.29 -34.58
N TRP A 187 -20.96 -13.73 -35.19
CA TRP A 187 -20.96 -12.35 -35.70
C TRP A 187 -20.37 -12.39 -37.11
N GLY A 188 -21.22 -12.37 -38.12
CA GLY A 188 -20.77 -12.16 -39.50
C GLY A 188 -19.82 -10.98 -39.59
N GLU A 189 -18.90 -10.98 -40.56
CA GLU A 189 -17.77 -10.10 -40.79
C GLU A 189 -17.77 -8.77 -39.98
N LEU A 190 -16.93 -8.72 -38.93
CA LEU A 190 -16.66 -7.48 -38.19
C LEU A 190 -16.12 -6.45 -39.18
N ALA A 191 -16.83 -5.35 -39.33
CA ALA A 191 -16.53 -4.24 -40.22
C ALA A 191 -15.04 -3.82 -40.16
N PRO A 192 -14.45 -3.41 -41.29
CA PRO A 192 -13.06 -3.02 -41.39
C PRO A 192 -12.76 -1.83 -40.47
N ALA A 193 -11.51 -1.78 -39.95
CA ALA A 193 -10.97 -0.89 -38.91
C ALA A 193 -11.17 0.64 -39.11
N GLY A 194 -11.85 1.09 -40.18
CA GLY A 194 -12.12 2.49 -40.46
C GLY A 194 -13.22 3.15 -39.61
N ARG A 195 -14.18 2.37 -39.09
CA ARG A 195 -15.34 2.90 -38.34
C ARG A 195 -15.07 3.25 -36.88
N PHE A 196 -13.98 2.75 -36.29
CA PHE A 196 -13.61 3.08 -34.89
C PHE A 196 -13.00 4.50 -34.74
N ARG A 197 -12.54 5.13 -35.83
CA ARG A 197 -12.06 6.50 -35.77
C ARG A 197 -13.20 7.54 -35.66
N GLU A 198 -14.40 7.20 -36.10
CA GLU A 198 -15.55 8.11 -36.06
C GLU A 198 -16.24 8.15 -34.70
N LEU A 199 -16.18 7.05 -33.94
CA LEU A 199 -16.72 6.99 -32.57
C LEU A 199 -15.89 7.80 -31.56
N ARG A 200 -14.59 8.00 -31.81
CA ARG A 200 -13.73 8.85 -30.96
C ARG A 200 -14.08 10.35 -31.04
N ARG A 201 -14.81 10.79 -32.03
CA ARG A 201 -15.19 12.22 -32.23
C ARG A 201 -16.54 12.59 -31.57
N ARG A 202 -17.26 11.63 -31.01
CA ARG A 202 -18.60 11.87 -30.43
C ARG A 202 -18.68 11.64 -28.90
N VAL A 203 -17.59 11.31 -28.25
CA VAL A 203 -17.56 11.22 -26.79
C VAL A 203 -16.67 12.36 -26.31
N ASP A 204 -17.30 13.47 -25.95
CA ASP A 204 -16.65 14.54 -25.19
C ASP A 204 -16.26 13.97 -23.82
N TRP A 205 -14.99 13.64 -23.67
CA TRP A 205 -14.41 13.33 -22.38
C TRP A 205 -14.17 14.64 -21.65
N GLU A 206 -15.21 15.19 -21.02
CA GLU A 206 -14.98 16.12 -19.93
C GLU A 206 -14.27 15.37 -18.80
N PRO A 207 -13.15 15.89 -18.28
CA PRO A 207 -12.47 15.21 -17.18
C PRO A 207 -13.34 15.33 -15.93
N LEU A 208 -13.82 14.20 -15.44
CA LEU A 208 -14.47 14.06 -14.13
C LEU A 208 -13.47 14.38 -13.01
N TRP A 209 -13.11 15.64 -12.85
CA TRP A 209 -12.43 16.19 -11.69
C TRP A 209 -13.44 16.86 -10.74
N GLN A 210 -14.42 16.13 -10.33
CA GLN A 210 -15.25 16.50 -9.19
C GLN A 210 -15.34 15.32 -8.23
N ILE A 211 -14.26 15.10 -7.51
CA ILE A 211 -14.38 14.44 -6.20
C ILE A 211 -14.38 15.56 -5.17
N GLN A 212 -15.58 16.10 -4.93
CA GLN A 212 -15.85 16.86 -3.74
C GLN A 212 -15.88 15.91 -2.54
N ASN A 213 -15.09 16.29 -1.53
CA ASN A 213 -15.30 16.13 -0.09
C ASN A 213 -16.07 14.88 0.39
N ILE A 214 -15.36 13.89 0.88
CA ILE A 214 -15.75 13.17 2.11
C ILE A 214 -14.54 13.15 3.05
#